data_f37f1115aed2333dd3aee7fe5d4a4175
#
_entry.id   f37f1115aed2333dd3aee7fe5d4a4175
#
_cell.length_a   1.000
_cell.length_b   1.000
_cell.length_c   1.000
_cell.angle_alpha   90.00
_cell.angle_beta   90.00
_cell.angle_gamma   90.00
#
_symmetry.space_group_name_H-M   'P 1'
#
loop_
_entity.id
_entity.type
_entity.pdbx_description
1 polymer ?
#
loop_
_entity_poly.entity_id
_entity_poly.type
_entity_poly.pdbx_seq_one_letter_code
_entity_poly.pdbx_strand_id
1 'polypeptide(L)'
;MNINLFFPTPVADDKIESDLEDYVLSLSRSDEGVNKSNSGGWQSKPYSKPENEFAELWNAIEERANIYHKNMSLKGNVQISSWWFNVNYKGSMNRQHQHPNSIHSGVYYIKSPENCGWIEFTHPSSTLQWGW
;
A
#
# COMPACT_ATOMS: atom_id res chain seq x y z
N MET A 1 3.61 24.31 28.50
CA MET A 1 2.44 23.70 27.82
C MET A 1 2.79 22.26 27.51
N ASN A 2 1.98 21.32 27.93
CA ASN A 2 2.16 19.89 27.56
C ASN A 2 1.16 19.56 26.46
N ILE A 3 1.65 18.93 25.38
CA ILE A 3 0.81 18.47 24.26
C ILE A 3 0.72 16.95 24.38
N ASN A 4 -0.51 16.44 24.48
CA ASN A 4 -0.77 15.01 24.50
C ASN A 4 -1.48 14.64 23.19
N LEU A 5 -0.95 13.60 22.52
CA LEU A 5 -1.56 13.07 21.30
C LEU A 5 -2.45 11.87 21.68
N PHE A 6 -3.76 12.04 21.51
CA PHE A 6 -4.73 10.97 21.73
C PHE A 6 -5.17 10.40 20.38
N PHE A 7 -4.98 9.09 20.21
CA PHE A 7 -5.37 8.35 19.03
C PHE A 7 -4.76 8.84 17.70
N PRO A 8 -3.45 9.15 17.65
CA PRO A 8 -2.81 9.51 16.39
C PRO A 8 -2.86 8.33 15.41
N THR A 9 -3.04 8.62 14.14
CA THR A 9 -2.85 7.65 13.06
C THR A 9 -1.50 7.93 12.41
N PRO A 10 -0.43 7.23 12.79
CA PRO A 10 0.89 7.46 12.20
C PRO A 10 0.92 6.94 10.77
N VAL A 11 1.53 7.72 9.88
CA VAL A 11 1.82 7.36 8.50
C VAL A 11 3.30 7.65 8.27
N ALA A 12 4.02 6.71 7.66
CA ALA A 12 5.40 6.91 7.24
C ALA A 12 5.48 6.90 5.72
N ASP A 13 6.37 7.71 5.17
CA ASP A 13 6.74 7.72 3.77
C ASP A 13 8.25 7.57 3.62
N ASP A 14 8.68 6.93 2.54
CA ASP A 14 10.09 6.73 2.18
C ASP A 14 10.22 6.54 0.68
N LYS A 15 11.44 6.58 0.16
CA LYS A 15 11.75 6.31 -1.23
C LYS A 15 12.57 5.04 -1.37
N ILE A 16 12.16 4.20 -2.31
CA ILE A 16 12.88 3.01 -2.75
C ILE A 16 12.93 3.07 -4.27
N GLU A 17 14.10 2.94 -4.84
CA GLU A 17 14.25 2.87 -6.30
C GLU A 17 13.94 1.46 -6.79
N SER A 18 13.18 1.35 -7.85
CA SER A 18 12.92 0.07 -8.54
C SER A 18 12.60 0.31 -10.01
N ASP A 19 12.89 -0.68 -10.83
CA ASP A 19 12.61 -0.68 -12.28
C ASP A 19 11.62 -1.80 -12.60
N LEU A 20 10.38 -1.66 -12.14
CA LEU A 20 9.32 -2.66 -12.30
C LEU A 20 8.20 -2.22 -13.24
N GLU A 21 8.29 -1.05 -13.86
CA GLU A 21 7.21 -0.54 -14.70
C GLU A 21 6.90 -1.50 -15.84
N ASP A 22 7.91 -1.86 -16.63
CA ASP A 22 7.73 -2.72 -17.80
C ASP A 22 7.27 -4.13 -17.42
N TYR A 23 7.80 -4.69 -16.32
CA TYR A 23 7.35 -5.96 -15.78
C TYR A 23 5.85 -5.94 -15.44
N VAL A 24 5.41 -4.97 -14.66
CA VAL A 24 4.02 -4.88 -14.20
C VAL A 24 3.06 -4.60 -15.37
N LEU A 25 3.46 -3.76 -16.32
CA LEU A 25 2.68 -3.52 -17.54
C LEU A 25 2.58 -4.77 -18.42
N SER A 26 3.65 -5.54 -18.53
CA SER A 26 3.64 -6.82 -19.26
C SER A 26 2.70 -7.83 -18.59
N LEU A 27 2.80 -7.96 -17.26
CA LEU A 27 1.94 -8.83 -16.47
C LEU A 27 0.44 -8.45 -16.66
N SER A 28 0.13 -7.16 -16.61
CA SER A 28 -1.25 -6.68 -16.79
C SER A 28 -1.85 -6.95 -18.17
N ARG A 29 -1.02 -7.18 -19.19
CA ARG A 29 -1.45 -7.53 -20.55
C ARG A 29 -1.63 -9.03 -20.75
N SER A 30 -0.96 -9.85 -19.94
CA SER A 30 -0.93 -11.32 -20.08
C SER A 30 -1.82 -12.05 -19.08
N ASP A 31 -2.28 -11.39 -18.02
CA ASP A 31 -3.12 -11.96 -16.97
C ASP A 31 -4.43 -11.17 -16.83
N GLU A 32 -5.55 -11.86 -16.74
CA GLU A 32 -6.87 -11.21 -16.58
C GLU A 32 -7.00 -10.45 -15.25
N GLY A 33 -6.17 -10.78 -14.27
CA GLY A 33 -6.21 -10.20 -12.93
C GLY A 33 -7.41 -10.63 -12.11
N VAL A 34 -7.69 -9.85 -11.08
CA VAL A 34 -8.82 -10.07 -10.18
C VAL A 34 -9.60 -8.78 -9.97
N ASN A 35 -10.87 -8.91 -9.63
CA ASN A 35 -11.72 -7.78 -9.27
C ASN A 35 -11.94 -7.78 -7.75
N LYS A 36 -11.33 -6.85 -7.05
CA LYS A 36 -11.41 -6.66 -5.59
C LYS A 36 -11.84 -5.23 -5.25
N SER A 37 -10.90 -4.40 -4.81
CA SER A 37 -11.13 -2.97 -4.56
C SER A 37 -11.06 -2.11 -5.83
N ASN A 38 -10.45 -2.60 -6.88
CA ASN A 38 -10.30 -1.89 -8.14
C ASN A 38 -11.65 -1.61 -8.82
N SER A 39 -11.78 -0.41 -9.36
CA SER A 39 -12.88 0.03 -10.20
C SER A 39 -12.28 0.59 -11.49
N GLY A 40 -12.45 -0.13 -12.60
CA GLY A 40 -11.57 0.03 -13.76
C GLY A 40 -10.14 -0.45 -13.43
N GLY A 41 -9.22 -0.33 -14.33
CA GLY A 41 -7.85 -0.78 -14.11
C GLY A 41 -7.70 -2.30 -13.93
N TRP A 42 -6.48 -2.72 -13.64
CA TRP A 42 -6.12 -4.12 -13.45
C TRP A 42 -5.49 -4.32 -12.07
N GLN A 43 -5.75 -5.47 -11.46
CA GLN A 43 -5.13 -5.91 -10.21
C GLN A 43 -4.67 -7.36 -10.37
N SER A 44 -3.41 -7.63 -10.03
CA SER A 44 -2.89 -9.00 -10.04
C SER A 44 -3.56 -9.88 -8.97
N LYS A 45 -3.40 -11.18 -9.11
CA LYS A 45 -3.58 -12.10 -7.98
C LYS A 45 -2.60 -11.75 -6.87
N PRO A 46 -2.93 -12.06 -5.60
CA PRO A 46 -2.01 -11.81 -4.50
C PRO A 46 -0.84 -12.80 -4.50
N TYR A 47 0.33 -12.28 -4.17
CA TYR A 47 1.55 -13.04 -3.90
C TYR A 47 1.72 -13.19 -2.39
N SER A 48 2.09 -14.36 -1.93
CA SER A 48 2.47 -14.65 -0.53
C SER A 48 3.97 -14.76 -0.33
N LYS A 49 4.73 -14.72 -1.41
CA LYS A 49 6.18 -14.73 -1.46
C LYS A 49 6.65 -13.96 -2.71
N PRO A 50 7.87 -13.41 -2.70
CA PRO A 50 8.39 -12.73 -3.87
C PRO A 50 8.70 -13.70 -5.02
N GLU A 51 8.58 -13.21 -6.24
CA GLU A 51 9.20 -13.77 -7.42
C GLU A 51 10.51 -13.03 -7.72
N ASN A 52 11.37 -13.61 -8.56
CA ASN A 52 12.71 -13.06 -8.81
C ASN A 52 12.66 -11.60 -9.30
N GLU A 53 11.67 -11.27 -10.13
CA GLU A 53 11.50 -9.96 -10.76
C GLU A 53 11.32 -8.83 -9.76
N PHE A 54 10.71 -9.10 -8.61
CA PHE A 54 10.45 -8.07 -7.60
C PHE A 54 10.97 -8.43 -6.19
N ALA A 55 11.86 -9.44 -6.09
CA ALA A 55 12.39 -9.87 -4.80
C ALA A 55 13.18 -8.77 -4.08
N GLU A 56 13.93 -7.96 -4.81
CA GLU A 56 14.69 -6.84 -4.23
C GLU A 56 13.75 -5.80 -3.62
N LEU A 57 12.72 -5.39 -4.35
CA LEU A 57 11.73 -4.43 -3.84
C LEU A 57 10.95 -5.00 -2.66
N TRP A 58 10.56 -6.30 -2.72
CA TRP A 58 9.89 -6.98 -1.62
C TRP A 58 10.72 -6.91 -0.34
N ASN A 59 12.00 -7.28 -0.41
CA ASN A 59 12.91 -7.26 0.74
C ASN A 59 13.13 -5.84 1.27
N ALA A 60 13.28 -4.86 0.38
CA ALA A 60 13.44 -3.46 0.76
C ALA A 60 12.20 -2.92 1.49
N ILE A 61 11.00 -3.23 1.02
CA ILE A 61 9.75 -2.82 1.68
C ILE A 61 9.59 -3.53 3.03
N GLU A 62 9.91 -4.83 3.12
CA GLU A 62 9.85 -5.56 4.39
C GLU A 62 10.83 -5.00 5.42
N GLU A 63 12.03 -4.59 5.00
CA GLU A 63 12.98 -3.88 5.86
C GLU A 63 12.40 -2.57 6.39
N ARG A 64 11.82 -1.73 5.51
CA ARG A 64 11.18 -0.45 5.90
C ARG A 64 9.99 -0.66 6.83
N ALA A 65 9.18 -1.69 6.58
CA ALA A 65 8.08 -2.06 7.46
C ALA A 65 8.57 -2.44 8.87
N ASN A 66 9.69 -3.15 8.97
CA ASN A 66 10.31 -3.50 10.25
C ASN A 66 10.91 -2.27 10.98
N ILE A 67 11.50 -1.33 10.25
CA ILE A 67 11.97 -0.05 10.82
C ILE A 67 10.78 0.73 11.38
N TYR A 68 9.71 0.86 10.60
CA TYR A 68 8.48 1.53 11.04
C TYR A 68 7.87 0.86 12.26
N HIS A 69 7.77 -0.49 12.27
CA HIS A 69 7.25 -1.27 13.38
C HIS A 69 8.02 -1.02 14.70
N LYS A 70 9.35 -0.97 14.62
CA LYS A 70 10.22 -0.64 15.75
C LYS A 70 10.04 0.81 16.23
N ASN A 71 9.94 1.76 15.30
CA ASN A 71 9.72 3.17 15.61
C ASN A 71 8.37 3.40 16.32
N MET A 72 7.39 2.54 16.05
CA MET A 72 6.12 2.49 16.78
C MET A 72 6.20 1.80 18.15
N SER A 73 7.40 1.43 18.60
CA SER A 73 7.64 0.69 19.86
C SER A 73 6.92 -0.66 19.94
N LEU A 74 6.62 -1.26 18.80
CA LEU A 74 6.01 -2.58 18.73
C LEU A 74 7.08 -3.68 18.80
N LYS A 75 6.73 -4.81 19.40
CA LYS A 75 7.65 -5.94 19.61
C LYS A 75 7.59 -6.93 18.44
N GLY A 76 8.70 -7.60 18.21
CA GLY A 76 8.83 -8.63 17.18
C GLY A 76 9.21 -8.04 15.81
N ASN A 77 9.07 -8.84 14.78
CA ASN A 77 9.29 -8.46 13.40
C ASN A 77 8.00 -8.69 12.61
N VAL A 78 7.84 -7.95 11.54
CA VAL A 78 6.75 -8.12 10.58
C VAL A 78 7.28 -8.72 9.28
N GLN A 79 6.40 -9.42 8.56
CA GLN A 79 6.65 -9.97 7.25
C GLN A 79 5.51 -9.58 6.32
N ILE A 80 5.81 -9.45 5.05
CA ILE A 80 4.77 -9.23 4.04
C ILE A 80 3.97 -10.52 3.88
N SER A 81 2.69 -10.45 4.25
CA SER A 81 1.78 -11.60 4.16
C SER A 81 1.02 -11.65 2.84
N SER A 82 0.87 -10.51 2.18
CA SER A 82 0.20 -10.41 0.89
C SER A 82 0.68 -9.20 0.13
N TRP A 83 0.88 -9.36 -1.15
CA TRP A 83 1.32 -8.35 -2.11
C TRP A 83 0.54 -8.49 -3.39
N TRP A 84 0.19 -7.40 -4.04
CA TRP A 84 -0.39 -7.39 -5.38
C TRP A 84 0.00 -6.12 -6.11
N PHE A 85 -0.08 -6.16 -7.42
CA PHE A 85 0.12 -5.02 -8.29
C PHE A 85 -1.20 -4.44 -8.76
N ASN A 86 -1.26 -3.13 -8.97
CA ASN A 86 -2.36 -2.44 -9.61
C ASN A 86 -1.86 -1.61 -10.78
N VAL A 87 -2.60 -1.63 -11.88
CA VAL A 87 -2.43 -0.70 -13.01
C VAL A 87 -3.73 0.08 -13.18
N ASN A 88 -3.70 1.35 -12.80
CA ASN A 88 -4.85 2.24 -12.92
C ASN A 88 -4.70 3.15 -14.13
N TYR A 89 -5.70 3.15 -14.99
CA TYR A 89 -5.81 4.05 -16.13
C TYR A 89 -6.61 5.29 -15.77
N LYS A 90 -6.68 6.25 -16.68
CA LYS A 90 -7.51 7.46 -16.48
C LYS A 90 -8.95 7.08 -16.09
N GLY A 91 -9.41 7.59 -14.96
CA GLY A 91 -10.73 7.31 -14.41
C GLY A 91 -10.86 6.01 -13.62
N SER A 92 -9.77 5.22 -13.52
CA SER A 92 -9.73 4.06 -12.62
C SER A 92 -9.40 4.48 -11.20
N MET A 93 -9.86 3.70 -10.24
CA MET A 93 -9.56 3.93 -8.83
C MET A 93 -9.61 2.63 -8.03
N ASN A 94 -9.01 2.66 -6.86
CA ASN A 94 -9.24 1.65 -5.83
C ASN A 94 -10.24 2.21 -4.81
N ARG A 95 -11.37 1.52 -4.63
CA ARG A 95 -12.39 1.92 -3.66
C ARG A 95 -11.82 1.85 -2.26
N GLN A 96 -12.36 2.68 -1.36
CA GLN A 96 -12.03 2.63 0.06
C GLN A 96 -12.24 1.20 0.58
N HIS A 97 -11.23 0.67 1.25
CA HIS A 97 -11.24 -0.69 1.81
C HIS A 97 -10.28 -0.78 2.99
N GLN A 98 -10.32 -1.89 3.68
CA GLN A 98 -9.45 -2.21 4.80
C GLN A 98 -8.72 -3.53 4.52
N HIS A 99 -7.63 -3.75 5.23
CA HIS A 99 -6.86 -5.00 5.21
C HIS A 99 -7.00 -5.72 6.55
N PRO A 100 -8.08 -6.51 6.76
CA PRO A 100 -8.27 -7.25 8.00
C PRO A 100 -7.09 -8.19 8.26
N ASN A 101 -6.72 -8.34 9.53
CA ASN A 101 -5.61 -9.17 10.01
C ASN A 101 -4.21 -8.68 9.62
N SER A 102 -4.07 -7.49 9.03
CA SER A 102 -2.77 -6.87 8.81
C SER A 102 -2.44 -5.90 9.95
N ILE A 103 -1.23 -5.99 10.49
CA ILE A 103 -0.73 -5.04 11.50
C ILE A 103 -0.41 -3.70 10.83
N HIS A 104 0.21 -3.76 9.65
CA HIS A 104 0.53 -2.63 8.81
C HIS A 104 0.00 -2.86 7.40
N SER A 105 -0.29 -1.78 6.72
CA SER A 105 -0.64 -1.76 5.31
C SER A 105 0.14 -0.65 4.63
N GLY A 106 0.57 -0.87 3.41
CA GLY A 106 1.35 0.11 2.65
C GLY A 106 1.03 0.07 1.17
N VAL A 107 1.47 1.10 0.47
CA VAL A 107 1.44 1.19 -0.98
C VAL A 107 2.79 1.70 -1.46
N TYR A 108 3.29 1.08 -2.52
CA TYR A 108 4.46 1.53 -3.25
C TYR A 108 4.04 1.97 -4.66
N TYR A 109 4.38 3.20 -5.01
CA TYR A 109 4.09 3.75 -6.33
C TYR A 109 5.29 3.55 -7.25
N ILE A 110 5.19 2.55 -8.15
CA ILE A 110 6.20 2.31 -9.19
C ILE A 110 6.25 3.52 -10.14
N LYS A 111 5.08 4.05 -10.49
CA LYS A 111 4.95 5.24 -11.32
C LYS A 111 3.77 6.10 -10.88
N SER A 112 4.00 7.39 -10.75
CA SER A 112 3.00 8.39 -10.40
C SER A 112 3.13 9.58 -11.36
N PRO A 113 2.51 9.52 -12.56
CA PRO A 113 2.53 10.62 -13.49
C PRO A 113 1.77 11.83 -12.93
N GLU A 114 2.03 13.01 -13.50
CA GLU A 114 1.29 14.22 -13.16
C GLU A 114 -0.22 13.98 -13.32
N ASN A 115 -1.00 14.45 -12.35
CA ASN A 115 -2.46 14.29 -12.31
C ASN A 115 -2.94 12.83 -12.19
N CYS A 116 -2.14 11.92 -11.63
CA CYS A 116 -2.53 10.52 -11.40
C CYS A 116 -3.54 10.33 -10.25
N GLY A 117 -3.91 11.39 -9.53
CA GLY A 117 -4.73 11.30 -8.33
C GLY A 117 -3.87 11.20 -7.05
N TRP A 118 -4.50 10.77 -5.97
CA TRP A 118 -3.87 10.68 -4.64
C TRP A 118 -4.40 9.50 -3.84
N ILE A 119 -3.71 9.17 -2.76
CA ILE A 119 -4.24 8.28 -1.72
C ILE A 119 -5.03 9.09 -0.71
N GLU A 120 -6.15 8.55 -0.26
CA GLU A 120 -7.00 9.17 0.74
C GLU A 120 -7.11 8.29 1.98
N PHE A 121 -6.84 8.88 3.13
CA PHE A 121 -6.99 8.22 4.43
C PHE A 121 -8.24 8.73 5.13
N THR A 122 -9.20 7.85 5.37
CA THR A 122 -10.37 8.18 6.16
C THR A 122 -10.06 7.99 7.65
N HIS A 123 -10.50 8.94 8.47
CA HIS A 123 -10.31 8.84 9.91
C HIS A 123 -10.93 7.55 10.45
N PRO A 124 -10.22 6.74 11.26
CA PRO A 124 -10.70 5.43 11.71
C PRO A 124 -11.93 5.51 12.62
N SER A 125 -12.16 6.64 13.27
CA SER A 125 -13.35 6.87 14.11
C SER A 125 -14.40 7.66 13.33
N SER A 126 -15.36 6.98 12.75
CA SER A 126 -16.51 7.60 12.07
C SER A 126 -17.45 8.34 13.02
N THR A 127 -17.34 8.10 14.33
CA THR A 127 -18.18 8.75 15.37
C THR A 127 -17.72 10.15 15.75
N LEU A 128 -16.53 10.57 15.31
CA LEU A 128 -16.05 11.95 15.51
C LEU A 128 -16.51 12.87 14.38
N GLN A 129 -17.73 12.72 13.90
CA GLN A 129 -18.40 13.78 13.17
C GLN A 129 -18.80 14.84 14.19
N TRP A 130 -17.94 15.84 14.36
CA TRP A 130 -18.29 17.05 15.10
C TRP A 130 -19.33 17.79 14.26
N GLY A 131 -20.59 17.56 14.55
CA GLY A 131 -21.65 18.48 14.12
C GLY A 131 -21.52 19.76 14.92
N TRP A 132 -21.16 20.83 14.25
CA TRP A 132 -21.32 22.19 14.72
C TRP A 132 -22.63 22.75 14.20
#